data_ecd541086fc38c9868457a420a8ae4b4
#
_entry.id   ecd541086fc38c9868457a420a8ae4b4
#
_cell.length_a   1.000
_cell.length_b   1.000
_cell.length_c   1.000
_cell.angle_alpha   90.00
_cell.angle_beta   90.00
_cell.angle_gamma   90.00
#
_symmetry.space_group_name_H-M   'P 1'
#
loop_
_entity.id
_entity.type
_entity.pdbx_description
1 polymer ?
#
loop_
_entity_poly.entity_id
_entity_poly.type
_entity_poly.pdbx_seq_one_letter_code
_entity_poly.pdbx_strand_id
1 'polypeptide(L)'
;NPEGGTKNYVFSTHDTHSELCNAIRVVKGYRKEKWGYFLRAESFYNVATKEEEYGGIDSARYHERSHGEGFLALAQNNLQPNGLYLFDEPEAALSPQRQLTLLMEIYKCARKGAQFFIVTHSPILLGIPGADIYCFDDGKIHLCEYEETESYQITEMFINNREVLLDRLLKE
;
A
#
# COMPACT_ATOMS: atom_id res chain seq x y z
N ASN A 1 -8.57 9.99 -8.23
CA ASN A 1 -9.26 10.31 -7.00
C ASN A 1 -8.24 10.31 -5.84
N PRO A 2 -7.97 11.45 -5.18
CA PRO A 2 -6.93 11.57 -4.17
C PRO A 2 -7.22 10.79 -2.87
N GLU A 3 -8.50 10.56 -2.57
CA GLU A 3 -8.91 9.83 -1.36
C GLU A 3 -8.78 8.31 -1.50
N GLY A 4 -8.70 7.79 -2.70
CA GLY A 4 -8.67 6.35 -2.96
C GLY A 4 -9.99 5.77 -3.45
N GLY A 5 -10.11 4.45 -3.37
CA GLY A 5 -11.25 3.70 -3.88
C GLY A 5 -11.23 3.51 -5.40
N THR A 6 -12.39 3.31 -5.99
CA THR A 6 -12.54 3.21 -7.44
C THR A 6 -12.64 4.59 -8.11
N LYS A 7 -12.46 4.63 -9.43
CA LYS A 7 -12.63 5.86 -10.23
C LYS A 7 -14.04 6.49 -10.15
N ASN A 8 -15.00 5.73 -9.66
CA ASN A 8 -16.41 6.16 -9.60
C ASN A 8 -16.75 6.94 -8.31
N TYR A 9 -15.85 6.92 -7.31
CA TYR A 9 -16.07 7.64 -6.07
C TYR A 9 -15.78 9.13 -6.25
N VAL A 10 -16.65 9.97 -5.72
CA VAL A 10 -16.52 11.43 -5.75
C VAL A 10 -16.36 11.91 -4.31
N PHE A 11 -15.27 12.61 -4.05
CA PHE A 11 -15.01 13.24 -2.75
C PHE A 11 -14.82 14.76 -2.96
N SER A 12 -15.28 15.55 -2.01
CA SER A 12 -14.99 16.98 -1.96
C SER A 12 -13.78 17.20 -1.06
N THR A 13 -12.59 17.18 -1.66
CA THR A 13 -11.33 17.43 -0.96
C THR A 13 -10.71 18.74 -1.43
N HIS A 14 -9.91 19.37 -0.57
CA HIS A 14 -9.08 20.49 -0.98
C HIS A 14 -8.07 20.03 -2.03
N ASP A 15 -7.91 20.85 -3.07
CA ASP A 15 -6.98 20.58 -4.17
C ASP A 15 -5.54 20.86 -3.68
N THR A 16 -4.86 19.83 -3.21
CA THR A 16 -3.47 19.88 -2.73
C THR A 16 -2.52 19.13 -3.66
N HIS A 17 -2.92 18.92 -4.92
CA HIS A 17 -2.15 18.11 -5.85
C HIS A 17 -0.89 18.80 -6.32
N SER A 18 0.18 18.02 -6.39
CA SER A 18 1.39 18.41 -7.11
C SER A 18 1.09 18.52 -8.61
N GLU A 19 1.73 19.47 -9.30
CA GLU A 19 1.68 19.58 -10.77
C GLU A 19 2.41 18.42 -11.49
N LEU A 20 3.02 17.50 -10.74
CA LEU A 20 3.73 16.32 -11.27
C LEU A 20 2.87 15.50 -12.24
N CYS A 21 1.57 15.41 -11.98
CA CYS A 21 0.63 14.69 -12.86
C CYS A 21 0.65 15.25 -14.32
N ASN A 22 0.96 16.53 -14.51
CA ASN A 22 1.07 17.15 -15.82
C ASN A 22 2.36 16.76 -16.57
N ALA A 23 3.40 16.34 -15.84
CA ALA A 23 4.68 15.91 -16.38
C ALA A 23 4.76 14.39 -16.61
N ILE A 24 3.87 13.60 -16.01
CA ILE A 24 3.87 12.15 -16.13
C ILE A 24 3.15 11.71 -17.40
N ARG A 25 3.84 10.94 -18.25
CA ARG A 25 3.25 10.25 -19.39
C ARG A 25 3.10 8.76 -19.10
N VAL A 26 1.87 8.29 -19.01
CA VAL A 26 1.58 6.86 -18.82
C VAL A 26 1.55 6.16 -20.18
N VAL A 27 2.43 5.17 -20.36
CA VAL A 27 2.42 4.28 -21.54
C VAL A 27 1.76 2.98 -21.11
N LYS A 28 0.57 2.71 -21.64
CA LYS A 28 -0.19 1.49 -21.32
C LYS A 28 0.23 0.33 -22.22
N GLY A 29 0.32 -0.85 -21.64
CA GLY A 29 0.48 -2.09 -22.39
C GLY A 29 -0.77 -2.45 -23.20
N TYR A 30 -0.71 -3.56 -23.94
CA TYR A 30 -1.83 -4.04 -24.78
C TYR A 30 -2.98 -4.65 -23.98
N ARG A 31 -2.74 -5.08 -22.73
CA ARG A 31 -3.79 -5.57 -21.84
C ARG A 31 -4.49 -4.41 -21.18
N LYS A 32 -5.83 -4.39 -21.25
CA LYS A 32 -6.64 -3.40 -20.51
C LYS A 32 -7.01 -4.01 -19.18
N GLU A 33 -6.74 -3.25 -18.13
CA GLU A 33 -7.17 -3.56 -16.78
C GLU A 33 -8.71 -3.51 -16.74
N LYS A 34 -9.32 -4.54 -16.17
CA LYS A 34 -10.79 -4.61 -16.00
C LYS A 34 -11.26 -3.90 -14.74
N TRP A 35 -10.37 -3.79 -13.76
CA TRP A 35 -10.62 -3.24 -12.44
C TRP A 35 -9.43 -2.40 -12.00
N GLY A 36 -9.67 -1.37 -11.23
CA GLY A 36 -8.61 -0.55 -10.63
C GLY A 36 -9.03 -0.02 -9.28
N TYR A 37 -8.10 -0.02 -8.33
CA TYR A 37 -8.36 0.45 -6.98
C TYR A 37 -7.13 1.17 -6.42
N PHE A 38 -7.38 2.32 -5.77
CA PHE A 38 -6.37 3.05 -5.02
C PHE A 38 -6.67 2.91 -3.53
N LEU A 39 -5.73 2.43 -2.76
CA LEU A 39 -5.83 2.24 -1.32
C LEU A 39 -4.78 3.09 -0.62
N ARG A 40 -5.24 3.97 0.25
CA ARG A 40 -4.43 4.86 1.05
C ARG A 40 -4.83 4.75 2.51
N ALA A 41 -3.85 4.53 3.41
CA ALA A 41 -4.16 4.31 4.82
C ALA A 41 -4.84 5.53 5.48
N GLU A 42 -4.38 6.73 5.13
CA GLU A 42 -4.92 7.99 5.67
C GLU A 42 -6.41 8.22 5.31
N SER A 43 -6.81 7.82 4.11
CA SER A 43 -8.16 8.04 3.60
C SER A 43 -9.11 6.86 3.81
N PHE A 44 -8.66 5.83 4.52
CA PHE A 44 -9.41 4.58 4.70
C PHE A 44 -10.86 4.81 5.14
N TYR A 45 -11.10 5.65 6.15
CA TYR A 45 -12.45 5.88 6.66
C TYR A 45 -13.38 6.51 5.63
N ASN A 46 -12.87 7.45 4.83
CA ASN A 46 -13.65 8.09 3.77
C ASN A 46 -14.06 7.08 2.69
N VAL A 47 -13.13 6.23 2.30
CA VAL A 47 -13.36 5.18 1.30
C VAL A 47 -14.30 4.11 1.83
N ALA A 48 -14.11 3.65 3.07
CA ALA A 48 -14.97 2.67 3.74
C ALA A 48 -16.42 3.17 3.84
N THR A 49 -16.63 4.44 4.22
CA THR A 49 -17.95 5.07 4.27
C THR A 49 -18.60 5.05 2.89
N LYS A 50 -17.87 5.40 1.84
CA LYS A 50 -18.40 5.39 0.48
C LYS A 50 -18.74 3.98 0.00
N GLU A 51 -17.94 2.99 0.32
CA GLU A 51 -18.27 1.59 -0.02
C GLU A 51 -19.51 1.11 0.71
N GLU A 52 -19.70 1.47 1.98
CA GLU A 52 -20.91 1.13 2.71
C GLU A 52 -22.14 1.84 2.15
N GLU A 53 -22.02 3.11 1.71
CA GLU A 53 -23.10 3.86 1.06
C GLU A 53 -23.53 3.22 -0.29
N TYR A 54 -22.58 2.74 -1.09
CA TYR A 54 -22.83 2.16 -2.42
C TYR A 54 -23.07 0.65 -2.40
N GLY A 55 -22.64 -0.06 -1.34
CA GLY A 55 -22.65 -1.53 -1.27
C GLY A 55 -24.01 -2.18 -0.94
N GLY A 56 -25.01 -1.41 -0.55
CA GLY A 56 -26.33 -1.95 -0.20
C GLY A 56 -26.35 -2.75 1.12
N ILE A 57 -27.36 -3.64 1.27
CA ILE A 57 -27.65 -4.37 2.53
C ILE A 57 -26.53 -5.36 2.93
N ASP A 58 -25.72 -5.82 1.98
CA ASP A 58 -24.58 -6.74 2.19
C ASP A 58 -23.22 -6.02 2.28
N SER A 59 -23.21 -4.69 2.45
CA SER A 59 -21.96 -3.95 2.59
C SER A 59 -21.19 -4.45 3.81
N ALA A 60 -19.90 -4.71 3.61
CA ALA A 60 -19.02 -5.10 4.69
C ALA A 60 -18.95 -3.96 5.72
N ARG A 61 -19.43 -4.20 6.93
CA ARG A 61 -19.47 -3.20 8.02
C ARG A 61 -18.06 -2.87 8.51
N TYR A 62 -17.34 -2.08 7.73
CA TYR A 62 -15.93 -1.74 8.01
C TYR A 62 -15.78 -0.95 9.31
N HIS A 63 -16.75 -0.08 9.62
CA HIS A 63 -16.76 0.75 10.82
C HIS A 63 -17.03 -0.03 12.12
N GLU A 64 -17.61 -1.22 12.05
CA GLU A 64 -17.82 -2.09 13.22
C GLU A 64 -16.58 -2.92 13.59
N ARG A 65 -15.51 -2.85 12.80
CA ARG A 65 -14.24 -3.57 12.98
C ARG A 65 -13.17 -2.66 13.57
N SER A 66 -12.12 -3.25 14.13
CA SER A 66 -10.92 -2.47 14.43
C SER A 66 -10.34 -1.87 13.14
N HIS A 67 -9.66 -0.72 13.23
CA HIS A 67 -9.10 -0.02 12.06
C HIS A 67 -8.34 -0.96 11.11
N GLY A 68 -7.40 -1.75 11.64
CA GLY A 68 -6.63 -2.68 10.81
C GLY A 68 -7.43 -3.86 10.25
N GLU A 69 -8.51 -4.29 10.91
CA GLU A 69 -9.41 -5.34 10.38
C GLU A 69 -10.28 -4.79 9.26
N GLY A 70 -10.83 -3.59 9.45
CA GLY A 70 -11.61 -2.92 8.42
C GLY A 70 -10.77 -2.64 7.18
N PHE A 71 -9.55 -2.13 7.37
CA PHE A 71 -8.61 -1.86 6.28
C PHE A 71 -8.26 -3.13 5.49
N LEU A 72 -7.91 -4.21 6.19
CA LEU A 72 -7.59 -5.49 5.54
C LEU A 72 -8.80 -6.07 4.81
N ALA A 73 -10.00 -6.00 5.40
CA ALA A 73 -11.23 -6.46 4.76
C ALA A 73 -11.56 -5.63 3.51
N LEU A 74 -11.37 -4.29 3.55
CA LEU A 74 -11.53 -3.42 2.41
C LEU A 74 -10.58 -3.83 1.27
N ALA A 75 -9.31 -4.04 1.59
CA ALA A 75 -8.31 -4.52 0.62
C ALA A 75 -8.74 -5.86 0.01
N GLN A 76 -9.07 -6.85 0.84
CA GLN A 76 -9.46 -8.18 0.39
C GLN A 76 -10.71 -8.19 -0.52
N ASN A 77 -11.72 -7.38 -0.19
CA ASN A 77 -12.96 -7.29 -0.96
C ASN A 77 -12.76 -6.67 -2.34
N ASN A 78 -11.74 -5.81 -2.48
CA ASN A 78 -11.44 -5.11 -3.72
C ASN A 78 -10.35 -5.76 -4.57
N LEU A 79 -9.66 -6.80 -4.07
CA LEU A 79 -8.63 -7.51 -4.82
C LEU A 79 -9.26 -8.50 -5.81
N GLN A 80 -9.07 -8.25 -7.12
CA GLN A 80 -9.58 -9.08 -8.21
C GLN A 80 -8.48 -9.41 -9.22
N PRO A 81 -8.56 -10.57 -9.89
CA PRO A 81 -7.64 -10.92 -10.97
C PRO A 81 -7.62 -9.89 -12.10
N ASN A 82 -6.45 -9.69 -12.69
CA ASN A 82 -6.23 -8.74 -13.79
C ASN A 82 -6.59 -7.28 -13.45
N GLY A 83 -6.53 -6.91 -12.18
CA GLY A 83 -6.72 -5.54 -11.71
C GLY A 83 -5.41 -4.74 -11.69
N LEU A 84 -5.56 -3.42 -11.58
CA LEU A 84 -4.47 -2.47 -11.31
C LEU A 84 -4.66 -1.84 -9.94
N TYR A 85 -3.67 -1.95 -9.10
CA TYR A 85 -3.73 -1.51 -7.70
C TYR A 85 -2.62 -0.52 -7.39
N LEU A 86 -3.00 0.56 -6.74
CA LEU A 86 -2.07 1.55 -6.19
C LEU A 86 -2.26 1.54 -4.68
N PHE A 87 -1.23 1.19 -3.92
CA PHE A 87 -1.26 1.19 -2.46
C PHE A 87 -0.25 2.21 -1.93
N ASP A 88 -0.73 3.08 -1.05
CA ASP A 88 0.06 4.15 -0.44
C ASP A 88 0.12 3.92 1.07
N GLU A 89 1.30 3.52 1.55
CA GLU A 89 1.63 3.21 2.94
C GLU A 89 0.58 2.31 3.65
N PRO A 90 0.20 1.17 3.06
CA PRO A 90 -0.84 0.32 3.65
C PRO A 90 -0.46 -0.22 5.03
N GLU A 91 0.83 -0.27 5.36
CA GLU A 91 1.33 -0.67 6.68
C GLU A 91 0.90 0.26 7.81
N ALA A 92 0.64 1.53 7.56
CA ALA A 92 0.27 2.49 8.61
C ALA A 92 -1.03 2.11 9.34
N ALA A 93 -1.91 1.36 8.68
CA ALA A 93 -3.14 0.84 9.27
C ALA A 93 -3.00 -0.59 9.83
N LEU A 94 -1.85 -1.26 9.66
CA LEU A 94 -1.73 -2.70 9.85
C LEU A 94 -0.67 -3.09 10.89
N SER A 95 -1.02 -4.00 11.78
CA SER A 95 -0.03 -4.71 12.60
C SER A 95 0.89 -5.58 11.71
N PRO A 96 2.12 -5.93 12.15
CA PRO A 96 3.03 -6.78 11.38
C PRO A 96 2.38 -8.08 10.91
N GLN A 97 1.57 -8.74 11.74
CA GLN A 97 0.85 -9.95 11.36
C GLN A 97 -0.16 -9.70 10.24
N ARG A 98 -0.87 -8.55 10.26
CA ARG A 98 -1.81 -8.18 9.20
C ARG A 98 -1.12 -7.78 7.91
N GLN A 99 0.08 -7.21 8.00
CA GLN A 99 0.93 -6.94 6.84
C GLN A 99 1.31 -8.25 6.13
N LEU A 100 1.65 -9.31 6.86
CA LEU A 100 1.88 -10.65 6.26
C LEU A 100 0.61 -11.19 5.56
N THR A 101 -0.56 -10.97 6.15
CA THR A 101 -1.82 -11.37 5.51
C THR A 101 -2.04 -10.59 4.21
N LEU A 102 -1.85 -9.27 4.23
CA LEU A 102 -1.96 -8.43 3.04
C LEU A 102 -0.95 -8.85 1.95
N LEU A 103 0.31 -9.11 2.33
CA LEU A 103 1.35 -9.62 1.43
C LEU A 103 0.89 -10.89 0.71
N MET A 104 0.33 -11.84 1.45
CA MET A 104 -0.18 -13.10 0.87
C MET A 104 -1.31 -12.85 -0.13
N GLU A 105 -2.23 -11.93 0.16
CA GLU A 105 -3.34 -11.61 -0.75
C GLU A 105 -2.84 -10.89 -2.01
N ILE A 106 -1.89 -9.95 -1.87
CA ILE A 106 -1.23 -9.28 -3.00
C ILE A 106 -0.54 -10.33 -3.89
N TYR A 107 0.28 -11.19 -3.31
CA TYR A 107 1.00 -12.23 -4.05
C TYR A 107 0.05 -13.16 -4.81
N LYS A 108 -1.01 -13.66 -4.15
CA LYS A 108 -2.03 -14.51 -4.79
C LYS A 108 -2.73 -13.80 -5.95
N CYS A 109 -3.04 -12.51 -5.77
CA CYS A 109 -3.73 -11.71 -6.78
C CYS A 109 -2.81 -11.39 -7.97
N ALA A 110 -1.54 -11.04 -7.72
CA ALA A 110 -0.53 -10.83 -8.75
C ALA A 110 -0.31 -12.09 -9.60
N ARG A 111 -0.26 -13.28 -8.98
CA ARG A 111 -0.20 -14.58 -9.69
C ARG A 111 -1.42 -14.83 -10.60
N LYS A 112 -2.52 -14.12 -10.40
CA LYS A 112 -3.72 -14.15 -11.25
C LYS A 112 -3.78 -12.97 -12.25
N GLY A 113 -2.63 -12.34 -12.51
CA GLY A 113 -2.47 -11.31 -13.53
C GLY A 113 -2.78 -9.88 -13.07
N ALA A 114 -2.96 -9.64 -11.79
CA ALA A 114 -3.07 -8.29 -11.26
C ALA A 114 -1.70 -7.60 -11.21
N GLN A 115 -1.69 -6.28 -11.37
CA GLN A 115 -0.51 -5.43 -11.23
C GLN A 115 -0.66 -4.53 -10.00
N PHE A 116 0.43 -4.42 -9.23
CA PHE A 116 0.48 -3.58 -8.05
C PHE A 116 1.61 -2.55 -8.16
N PHE A 117 1.32 -1.33 -7.71
CA PHE A 117 2.30 -0.31 -7.37
C PHE A 117 2.09 0.01 -5.88
N ILE A 118 3.11 -0.24 -5.08
CA ILE A 118 3.03 -0.11 -3.63
C ILE A 118 4.12 0.83 -3.16
N VAL A 119 3.73 1.93 -2.54
CA VAL A 119 4.63 2.80 -1.79
C VAL A 119 4.61 2.32 -0.35
N THR A 120 5.76 1.96 0.21
CA THR A 120 5.84 1.38 1.55
C THR A 120 7.22 1.57 2.18
N HIS A 121 7.25 1.72 3.49
CA HIS A 121 8.45 1.64 4.33
C HIS A 121 8.54 0.34 5.13
N SER A 122 7.57 -0.57 4.95
CA SER A 122 7.54 -1.83 5.68
C SER A 122 8.51 -2.85 5.09
N PRO A 123 9.50 -3.34 5.86
CA PRO A 123 10.34 -4.44 5.40
C PRO A 123 9.55 -5.73 5.14
N ILE A 124 8.36 -5.89 5.74
CA ILE A 124 7.49 -7.02 5.46
C ILE A 124 6.92 -6.92 4.05
N LEU A 125 6.38 -5.76 3.66
CA LEU A 125 5.77 -5.57 2.35
C LEU A 125 6.80 -5.47 1.23
N LEU A 126 7.98 -4.90 1.49
CA LEU A 126 9.10 -4.93 0.55
C LEU A 126 9.55 -6.36 0.23
N GLY A 127 9.35 -7.31 1.17
CA GLY A 127 9.70 -8.72 0.98
C GLY A 127 8.72 -9.53 0.10
N ILE A 128 7.85 -8.91 -0.69
CA ILE A 128 6.95 -9.63 -1.62
C ILE A 128 7.78 -10.37 -2.67
N PRO A 129 7.65 -11.71 -2.80
CA PRO A 129 8.46 -12.48 -3.73
C PRO A 129 8.23 -12.07 -5.20
N GLY A 130 9.32 -11.76 -5.90
CA GLY A 130 9.30 -11.39 -7.32
C GLY A 130 8.80 -9.98 -7.61
N ALA A 131 8.78 -9.10 -6.60
CA ALA A 131 8.55 -7.67 -6.79
C ALA A 131 9.84 -6.98 -7.24
N ASP A 132 9.72 -6.02 -8.15
CA ASP A 132 10.79 -5.07 -8.47
C ASP A 132 10.75 -3.93 -7.44
N ILE A 133 11.84 -3.70 -6.72
CA ILE A 133 11.95 -2.63 -5.73
C ILE A 133 12.67 -1.44 -6.34
N TYR A 134 12.00 -0.29 -6.34
CA TYR A 134 12.56 0.98 -6.78
C TYR A 134 12.84 1.87 -5.57
N CYS A 135 14.11 2.19 -5.34
CA CYS A 135 14.56 3.13 -4.31
C CYS A 135 14.63 4.55 -4.88
N PHE A 136 14.24 5.52 -4.06
CA PHE A 136 14.20 6.95 -4.38
C PHE A 136 15.19 7.69 -3.49
N ASP A 137 16.48 7.54 -3.78
CA ASP A 137 17.57 8.07 -2.98
C ASP A 137 18.40 9.07 -3.79
N ASP A 138 18.99 10.05 -3.12
CA ASP A 138 19.91 11.03 -3.73
C ASP A 138 19.38 11.69 -5.01
N GLY A 139 18.07 11.87 -5.12
CA GLY A 139 17.41 12.44 -6.29
C GLY A 139 17.41 11.53 -7.53
N LYS A 140 17.63 10.24 -7.34
CA LYS A 140 17.61 9.21 -8.40
C LYS A 140 16.60 8.12 -8.08
N ILE A 141 16.15 7.44 -9.15
CA ILE A 141 15.32 6.25 -9.05
C ILE A 141 16.14 5.09 -9.57
N HIS A 142 16.32 4.04 -8.78
CA HIS A 142 17.07 2.86 -9.19
C HIS A 142 16.44 1.58 -8.61
N LEU A 143 16.70 0.46 -9.28
CA LEU A 143 16.37 -0.86 -8.76
C LEU A 143 17.35 -1.22 -7.65
N CYS A 144 16.84 -1.84 -6.59
CA CYS A 144 17.65 -2.38 -5.50
C CYS A 144 17.15 -3.76 -5.06
N GLU A 145 18.04 -4.54 -4.47
CA GLU A 145 17.68 -5.80 -3.85
C GLU A 145 17.00 -5.55 -2.50
N TYR A 146 16.24 -6.53 -2.04
CA TYR A 146 15.48 -6.40 -0.79
C TYR A 146 16.37 -6.05 0.41
N GLU A 147 17.51 -6.72 0.55
CA GLU A 147 18.47 -6.54 1.63
C GLU A 147 19.24 -5.21 1.54
N GLU A 148 19.21 -4.54 0.41
CA GLU A 148 19.84 -3.23 0.20
C GLU A 148 18.94 -2.07 0.63
N THR A 149 17.65 -2.33 0.85
CA THR A 149 16.71 -1.28 1.26
C THR A 149 17.03 -0.76 2.66
N GLU A 150 16.95 0.57 2.84
CA GLU A 150 17.17 1.21 4.15
C GLU A 150 16.25 0.63 5.23
N SER A 151 14.98 0.40 4.88
CA SER A 151 14.00 -0.15 5.82
C SER A 151 14.39 -1.53 6.33
N TYR A 152 14.91 -2.41 5.46
CA TYR A 152 15.43 -3.72 5.87
C TYR A 152 16.65 -3.57 6.76
N GLN A 153 17.67 -2.84 6.30
CA GLN A 153 18.96 -2.71 6.99
C GLN A 153 18.83 -2.11 8.40
N ILE A 154 18.05 -1.05 8.54
CA ILE A 154 17.83 -0.40 9.83
C ILE A 154 17.04 -1.32 10.78
N THR A 155 16.00 -1.99 10.26
CA THR A 155 15.20 -2.90 11.07
C THR A 155 16.01 -4.11 11.52
N GLU A 156 16.76 -4.73 10.61
CA GLU A 156 17.64 -5.88 10.92
C GLU A 156 18.72 -5.50 11.94
N MET A 157 19.41 -4.38 11.72
CA MET A 157 20.42 -3.86 12.64
C MET A 157 19.83 -3.63 14.05
N PHE A 158 18.66 -3.00 14.13
CA PHE A 158 18.01 -2.75 15.42
C PHE A 158 17.60 -4.02 16.14
N ILE A 159 16.97 -4.97 15.44
CA ILE A 159 16.53 -6.23 16.06
C ILE A 159 17.71 -7.03 16.58
N ASN A 160 18.78 -7.14 15.79
CA ASN A 160 19.94 -7.97 16.13
C ASN A 160 20.89 -7.31 17.15
N ASN A 161 20.90 -5.97 17.26
CA ASN A 161 21.87 -5.25 18.08
C ASN A 161 21.21 -4.20 19.00
N ARG A 162 19.97 -4.44 19.40
CA ARG A 162 19.14 -3.46 20.11
C ARG A 162 19.83 -2.81 21.31
N GLU A 163 20.44 -3.63 22.20
CA GLU A 163 21.06 -3.11 23.43
C GLU A 163 22.27 -2.21 23.12
N VAL A 164 23.14 -2.65 22.22
CA VAL A 164 24.35 -1.91 21.84
C VAL A 164 23.96 -0.60 21.13
N LEU A 165 22.94 -0.66 20.27
CA LEU A 165 22.48 0.51 19.54
C LEU A 165 21.85 1.55 20.48
N LEU A 166 20.97 1.12 21.38
CA LEU A 166 20.34 2.02 22.37
C LEU A 166 21.38 2.61 23.33
N ASP A 167 22.36 1.82 23.77
CA ASP A 167 23.45 2.32 24.61
C ASP A 167 24.24 3.45 23.95
N ARG A 168 24.45 3.37 22.64
CA ARG A 168 25.13 4.43 21.86
C ARG A 168 24.25 5.65 21.59
N LEU A 169 22.97 5.45 21.30
CA LEU A 169 22.05 6.53 20.92
C LEU A 169 21.57 7.34 22.14
N LEU A 170 21.47 6.72 23.32
CA LEU A 170 20.91 7.33 24.52
C LEU A 170 21.97 7.82 25.53
N LYS A 171 23.27 7.52 25.30
CA LYS A 171 24.37 8.13 26.04
C LYS A 171 24.73 9.45 25.35
N GLU A 172 24.25 10.54 25.93
CA GLU A 172 24.76 11.89 25.68
C GLU A 172 26.15 12.09 26.31
#